data_675333dde1943be4e28cad38ff0ec207
#
_entry.id   675333dde1943be4e28cad38ff0ec207
#
_cell.length_a   1.000
_cell.length_b   1.000
_cell.length_c   1.000
_cell.angle_alpha   90.00
_cell.angle_beta   90.00
_cell.angle_gamma   90.00
#
_symmetry.space_group_name_H-M   'P 1'
#
loop_
_entity.id
_entity.type
_entity.pdbx_description
1 polymer ?
#
loop_
_entity_poly.entity_id
_entity_poly.type
_entity_poly.pdbx_seq_one_letter_code
_entity_poly.pdbx_strand_id
1 'polypeptide(L)'
;MLPTPTTKIGDLMVVGMNAADAKKWFGVTPPDLSLMASAKGEDYIFSYLNGFYKDDQRVTGWNNTYFPNAGMPHVLWEEQGTLVPIMEDKPDPADHTKMIPTIVDFTKATAGKKDEAQYEQMTRDITNFLFWAAEPDRQSRHILGYIVMAFLFLLAFLAYRLSKNYWKDIH
;
A
#
# COMPACT_ATOMS: atom_id res chain seq x y z
N MET A 1 -5.12 21.85 -0.18
CA MET A 1 -4.46 23.13 -0.51
C MET A 1 -5.15 23.71 -1.73
N LEU A 2 -5.61 24.96 -1.71
CA LEU A 2 -6.18 25.58 -2.90
C LEU A 2 -5.05 25.83 -3.92
N PRO A 3 -5.27 25.59 -5.22
CA PRO A 3 -4.24 25.85 -6.22
C PRO A 3 -3.87 27.33 -6.22
N THR A 4 -2.58 27.60 -6.28
CA THR A 4 -2.11 28.98 -6.44
C THR A 4 -2.44 29.48 -7.85
N PRO A 5 -2.63 30.78 -8.11
CA PRO A 5 -2.95 31.30 -9.42
C PRO A 5 -1.91 30.97 -10.50
N THR A 6 -0.72 30.55 -10.09
CA THR A 6 0.40 30.18 -10.96
C THR A 6 0.52 28.69 -11.25
N THR A 7 -0.31 27.84 -10.60
CA THR A 7 -0.28 26.38 -10.77
C THR A 7 -0.85 25.99 -12.13
N LYS A 8 -0.09 25.24 -12.93
CA LYS A 8 -0.50 24.71 -14.23
C LYS A 8 -0.97 23.27 -14.10
N ILE A 9 -1.77 22.83 -15.08
CA ILE A 9 -2.15 21.42 -15.18
C ILE A 9 -0.87 20.57 -15.38
N GLY A 10 -0.66 19.58 -14.52
CA GLY A 10 0.53 18.72 -14.55
C GLY A 10 1.67 19.16 -13.61
N ASP A 11 1.54 20.30 -12.92
CA ASP A 11 2.49 20.66 -11.88
C ASP A 11 2.40 19.70 -10.70
N LEU A 12 3.55 19.38 -10.11
CA LEU A 12 3.60 18.56 -8.89
C LEU A 12 2.95 19.30 -7.72
N MET A 13 2.18 18.56 -6.92
CA MET A 13 1.61 19.11 -5.69
C MET A 13 2.72 19.39 -4.68
N VAL A 14 2.80 20.64 -4.23
CA VAL A 14 3.74 21.06 -3.20
C VAL A 14 3.05 21.00 -1.84
N VAL A 15 3.58 20.21 -0.91
CA VAL A 15 3.13 20.17 0.47
C VAL A 15 3.60 21.42 1.20
N GLY A 16 2.73 22.01 2.05
CA GLY A 16 3.08 23.23 2.82
C GLY A 16 4.06 22.97 3.96
N MET A 17 4.31 21.69 4.33
CA MET A 17 5.23 21.31 5.38
C MET A 17 6.64 21.11 4.84
N ASN A 18 7.62 21.80 5.43
CA ASN A 18 9.02 21.63 5.10
C ASN A 18 9.52 20.27 5.66
N ALA A 19 10.31 19.52 4.87
CA ALA A 19 10.85 18.22 5.27
C ALA A 19 11.72 18.30 6.55
N ALA A 20 12.46 19.38 6.76
CA ALA A 20 13.28 19.60 7.96
C ALA A 20 12.41 19.78 9.20
N ASP A 21 11.30 20.54 9.08
CA ASP A 21 10.36 20.76 10.18
C ASP A 21 9.57 19.47 10.48
N ALA A 22 9.15 18.74 9.46
CA ALA A 22 8.50 17.44 9.61
C ALA A 22 9.39 16.45 10.39
N LYS A 23 10.69 16.36 10.04
CA LYS A 23 11.65 15.52 10.76
C LYS A 23 11.83 15.94 12.21
N LYS A 24 11.82 17.24 12.48
CA LYS A 24 11.92 17.79 13.84
C LYS A 24 10.69 17.48 14.69
N TRP A 25 9.50 17.54 14.10
CA TRP A 25 8.23 17.35 14.83
C TRP A 25 7.86 15.89 15.01
N PHE A 26 8.11 15.05 14.00
CA PHE A 26 7.67 13.64 13.99
C PHE A 26 8.83 12.64 14.17
N GLY A 27 10.08 13.12 14.21
CA GLY A 27 11.26 12.23 14.22
C GLY A 27 11.61 11.66 12.84
N VAL A 28 10.64 11.52 11.96
CA VAL A 28 10.78 11.07 10.57
C VAL A 28 10.03 12.01 9.64
N THR A 29 10.50 12.14 8.40
CA THR A 29 9.73 12.86 7.38
C THR A 29 8.65 11.92 6.83
N PRO A 30 7.34 12.28 6.92
CA PRO A 30 6.28 11.49 6.30
C PRO A 30 6.54 11.32 4.80
N PRO A 31 6.42 10.11 4.25
CA PRO A 31 6.62 9.86 2.84
C PRO A 31 5.49 10.46 1.99
N ASP A 32 5.80 10.77 0.74
CA ASP A 32 4.79 11.09 -0.27
C ASP A 32 3.98 9.82 -0.61
N LEU A 33 2.65 9.92 -0.51
CA LEU A 33 1.74 8.80 -0.77
C LEU A 33 1.28 8.70 -2.22
N SER A 34 1.63 9.65 -3.10
CA SER A 34 1.13 9.73 -4.47
C SER A 34 1.37 8.46 -5.28
N LEU A 35 2.51 7.80 -5.09
CA LEU A 35 2.88 6.56 -5.79
C LEU A 35 3.02 5.34 -4.86
N MET A 36 2.61 5.47 -3.60
CA MET A 36 2.79 4.42 -2.60
C MET A 36 2.06 3.12 -2.99
N ALA A 37 0.86 3.24 -3.55
CA ALA A 37 0.08 2.08 -3.98
C ALA A 37 0.72 1.33 -5.15
N SER A 38 1.35 2.03 -6.10
CA SER A 38 2.12 1.39 -7.17
C SER A 38 3.41 0.75 -6.67
N ALA A 39 4.05 1.33 -5.64
CA ALA A 39 5.32 0.84 -5.11
C ALA A 39 5.17 -0.36 -4.18
N LYS A 40 4.13 -0.38 -3.34
CA LYS A 40 3.93 -1.40 -2.29
C LYS A 40 2.79 -2.38 -2.58
N GLY A 41 1.86 -2.00 -3.44
CA GLY A 41 0.64 -2.76 -3.71
C GLY A 41 -0.50 -2.41 -2.76
N GLU A 42 -1.72 -2.70 -3.23
CA GLU A 42 -2.95 -2.43 -2.48
C GLU A 42 -3.08 -3.29 -1.23
N ASP A 43 -2.75 -4.59 -1.31
CA ASP A 43 -2.81 -5.51 -0.18
C ASP A 43 -1.91 -5.08 0.98
N TYR A 44 -0.72 -4.56 0.66
CA TYR A 44 0.19 -4.05 1.68
C TYR A 44 -0.40 -2.85 2.41
N ILE A 45 -0.97 -1.87 1.67
CA ILE A 45 -1.54 -0.66 2.28
C ILE A 45 -2.74 -1.02 3.16
N PHE A 46 -3.64 -1.86 2.65
CA PHE A 46 -4.80 -2.34 3.40
C PHE A 46 -4.37 -3.05 4.70
N SER A 47 -3.46 -4.00 4.60
CA SER A 47 -2.94 -4.75 5.74
C SER A 47 -2.19 -3.86 6.73
N TYR A 48 -1.42 -2.89 6.22
CA TYR A 48 -0.72 -1.91 7.04
C TYR A 48 -1.70 -1.06 7.87
N LEU A 49 -2.77 -0.54 7.26
CA LEU A 49 -3.77 0.28 7.95
C LEU A 49 -4.55 -0.51 9.00
N ASN A 50 -4.76 -1.82 8.79
CA ASN A 50 -5.45 -2.70 9.72
C ASN A 50 -4.53 -3.34 10.78
N GLY A 51 -3.21 -3.27 10.58
CA GLY A 51 -2.22 -3.95 11.43
C GLY A 51 -1.72 -3.15 12.64
N PHE A 52 -2.28 -1.99 12.95
CA PHE A 52 -1.83 -1.17 14.07
C PHE A 52 -2.33 -1.72 15.42
N TYR A 53 -1.44 -1.69 16.42
CA TYR A 53 -1.74 -2.04 17.80
C TYR A 53 -0.97 -1.16 18.77
N LYS A 54 -1.43 -1.10 20.02
CA LYS A 54 -0.80 -0.31 21.08
C LYS A 54 0.48 -0.98 21.56
N ASP A 55 1.57 -0.20 21.61
CA ASP A 55 2.88 -0.63 22.10
C ASP A 55 3.53 0.52 22.87
N ASP A 56 3.45 0.47 24.18
CA ASP A 56 3.96 1.51 25.07
C ASP A 56 5.51 1.60 25.07
N GLN A 57 6.19 0.65 24.46
CA GLN A 57 7.65 0.70 24.28
C GLN A 57 8.09 1.58 23.09
N ARG A 58 7.13 2.03 22.28
CA ARG A 58 7.39 2.88 21.12
C ARG A 58 7.17 4.35 21.44
N VAL A 59 7.99 5.21 20.81
CA VAL A 59 7.87 6.66 20.98
C VAL A 59 6.49 7.18 20.57
N THR A 60 5.91 6.58 19.53
CA THR A 60 4.57 6.91 19.04
C THR A 60 3.44 6.31 19.88
N GLY A 61 3.75 5.36 20.77
CA GLY A 61 2.75 4.54 21.50
C GLY A 61 2.07 3.47 20.64
N TRP A 62 2.50 3.29 19.39
CA TRP A 62 1.90 2.37 18.43
C TRP A 62 2.95 1.56 17.68
N ASN A 63 2.59 0.35 17.30
CA ASN A 63 3.38 -0.53 16.45
C ASN A 63 2.50 -1.16 15.38
N ASN A 64 3.08 -1.89 14.45
CA ASN A 64 2.35 -2.48 13.33
C ASN A 64 2.83 -3.91 13.07
N THR A 65 1.90 -4.83 12.79
CA THR A 65 2.19 -6.25 12.53
C THR A 65 2.89 -6.47 11.19
N TYR A 66 2.58 -5.67 10.17
CA TYR A 66 3.14 -5.79 8.82
C TYR A 66 4.43 -5.00 8.63
N PHE A 67 4.61 -3.94 9.42
CA PHE A 67 5.81 -3.13 9.41
C PHE A 67 6.25 -2.80 10.84
N PRO A 68 6.95 -3.72 11.49
CA PRO A 68 7.44 -3.52 12.87
C PRO A 68 8.29 -2.26 12.98
N ASN A 69 8.13 -1.55 14.08
CA ASN A 69 8.81 -0.28 14.36
C ASN A 69 8.38 0.88 13.43
N ALA A 70 7.13 0.87 12.97
CA ALA A 70 6.58 1.95 12.17
C ALA A 70 6.76 3.32 12.87
N GLY A 71 7.33 4.28 12.14
CA GLY A 71 7.45 5.66 12.63
C GLY A 71 6.12 6.44 12.59
N MET A 72 5.14 5.93 11.85
CA MET A 72 3.79 6.49 11.76
C MET A 72 2.97 6.08 12.98
N PRO A 73 2.34 7.02 13.71
CA PRO A 73 1.35 6.68 14.72
C PRO A 73 0.07 6.13 14.07
N HIS A 74 -0.75 5.44 14.86
CA HIS A 74 -2.05 4.99 14.36
C HIS A 74 -3.03 6.16 14.20
N VAL A 75 -3.10 6.73 13.01
CA VAL A 75 -3.93 7.92 12.72
C VAL A 75 -5.44 7.65 12.75
N LEU A 76 -5.85 6.39 12.62
CA LEU A 76 -7.25 5.96 12.58
C LEU A 76 -7.71 5.30 13.90
N TRP A 77 -6.99 5.52 15.00
CA TRP A 77 -7.26 4.88 16.29
C TRP A 77 -8.66 5.20 16.84
N GLU A 78 -9.19 6.40 16.56
CA GLU A 78 -10.54 6.78 17.00
C GLU A 78 -11.62 5.95 16.29
N GLU A 79 -11.37 5.57 15.05
CA GLU A 79 -12.30 4.81 14.23
C GLU A 79 -12.24 3.31 14.55
N GLN A 80 -11.03 2.76 14.69
CA GLN A 80 -10.80 1.34 14.97
C GLN A 80 -11.00 1.00 16.44
N GLY A 81 -10.63 1.91 17.34
CA GLY A 81 -10.38 1.63 18.75
C GLY A 81 -8.95 1.16 19.00
N THR A 82 -8.64 0.85 20.24
CA THR A 82 -7.30 0.45 20.67
C THR A 82 -7.20 -1.07 20.74
N LEU A 83 -6.32 -1.65 19.92
CA LEU A 83 -5.95 -3.06 19.96
C LEU A 83 -4.72 -3.23 20.85
N VAL A 84 -4.77 -4.21 21.76
CA VAL A 84 -3.65 -4.60 22.61
C VAL A 84 -3.29 -6.04 22.27
N PRO A 85 -2.01 -6.35 22.03
CA PRO A 85 -1.59 -7.70 21.67
C PRO A 85 -1.67 -8.66 22.85
N ILE A 86 -2.12 -9.88 22.57
CA ILE A 86 -2.02 -11.03 23.48
C ILE A 86 -0.73 -11.74 23.11
N MET A 87 0.21 -11.81 24.06
CA MET A 87 1.50 -12.45 23.86
C MET A 87 1.51 -13.85 24.46
N GLU A 88 2.05 -14.80 23.71
CA GLU A 88 2.38 -16.15 24.21
C GLU A 88 3.84 -16.47 23.87
N ASP A 89 4.50 -17.17 24.78
CA ASP A 89 5.85 -17.67 24.51
C ASP A 89 5.81 -18.85 23.56
N LYS A 90 6.35 -18.70 22.37
CA LYS A 90 6.48 -19.77 21.37
C LYS A 90 7.95 -20.09 21.10
N PRO A 91 8.27 -21.33 20.71
CA PRO A 91 9.61 -21.70 20.31
C PRO A 91 10.08 -20.84 19.14
N ASP A 92 11.31 -20.32 19.22
CA ASP A 92 11.94 -19.57 18.13
C ASP A 92 12.05 -20.47 16.89
N PRO A 93 11.56 -20.05 15.70
CA PRO A 93 11.73 -20.83 14.47
C PRO A 93 13.19 -21.12 14.09
N ALA A 94 14.13 -20.29 14.54
CA ALA A 94 15.57 -20.47 14.29
C ALA A 94 16.27 -21.29 15.38
N ASP A 95 15.77 -21.29 16.61
CA ASP A 95 16.35 -22.01 17.75
C ASP A 95 15.23 -22.50 18.69
N HIS A 96 14.74 -23.69 18.44
CA HIS A 96 13.64 -24.31 19.18
C HIS A 96 13.87 -24.46 20.70
N THR A 97 15.12 -24.22 21.18
CA THR A 97 15.43 -24.23 22.61
C THR A 97 15.08 -22.92 23.32
N LYS A 98 14.86 -21.86 22.55
CA LYS A 98 14.48 -20.53 23.06
C LYS A 98 13.00 -20.27 22.87
N MET A 99 12.39 -19.72 23.93
CA MET A 99 11.03 -19.20 23.86
C MET A 99 11.08 -17.70 23.56
N ILE A 100 10.31 -17.26 22.58
CA ILE A 100 10.16 -15.84 22.24
C ILE A 100 8.70 -15.41 22.39
N PRO A 101 8.44 -14.24 22.99
CA PRO A 101 7.09 -13.70 23.07
C PRO A 101 6.58 -13.39 21.67
N THR A 102 5.51 -14.06 21.27
CA THR A 102 4.90 -13.94 19.94
C THR A 102 3.46 -13.46 20.12
N ILE A 103 3.05 -12.52 19.28
CA ILE A 103 1.66 -12.06 19.24
C ILE A 103 0.82 -13.20 18.66
N VAL A 104 -0.18 -13.66 19.40
CA VAL A 104 -1.10 -14.73 18.97
C VAL A 104 -2.46 -14.18 18.60
N ASP A 105 -2.89 -13.09 19.26
CA ASP A 105 -4.19 -12.48 19.02
C ASP A 105 -4.19 -11.03 19.55
N PHE A 106 -5.30 -10.32 19.35
CA PHE A 106 -5.51 -8.96 19.82
C PHE A 106 -6.80 -8.84 20.64
N THR A 107 -6.71 -8.11 21.74
CA THR A 107 -7.90 -7.72 22.50
C THR A 107 -8.21 -6.26 22.27
N LYS A 108 -9.49 -5.94 22.06
CA LYS A 108 -9.94 -4.55 21.91
C LYS A 108 -10.07 -3.90 23.29
N ALA A 109 -9.10 -3.09 23.68
CA ALA A 109 -9.09 -2.39 24.98
C ALA A 109 -10.07 -1.21 24.98
N THR A 110 -10.27 -0.53 23.86
CA THR A 110 -11.21 0.57 23.72
C THR A 110 -12.01 0.39 22.43
N ALA A 111 -13.32 0.57 22.49
CA ALA A 111 -14.16 0.53 21.29
C ALA A 111 -13.87 1.75 20.41
N GLY A 112 -13.83 1.55 19.10
CA GLY A 112 -13.76 2.63 18.12
C GLY A 112 -15.14 3.20 17.80
N LYS A 113 -15.18 4.25 17.00
CA LYS A 113 -16.41 4.86 16.47
C LYS A 113 -17.11 3.96 15.45
N LYS A 114 -16.34 3.05 14.82
CA LYS A 114 -16.81 2.12 13.79
C LYS A 114 -16.74 0.68 14.31
N ASP A 115 -17.65 -0.14 13.83
CA ASP A 115 -17.52 -1.58 13.96
C ASP A 115 -16.40 -2.10 13.02
N GLU A 116 -16.05 -3.38 13.15
CA GLU A 116 -14.97 -3.99 12.37
C GLU A 116 -15.21 -3.94 10.87
N ALA A 117 -16.43 -4.24 10.42
CA ALA A 117 -16.78 -4.22 9.01
C ALA A 117 -16.76 -2.80 8.41
N GLN A 118 -17.22 -1.81 9.18
CA GLN A 118 -17.17 -0.41 8.79
C GLN A 118 -15.75 0.13 8.74
N TYR A 119 -14.89 -0.31 9.67
CA TYR A 119 -13.47 0.07 9.67
C TYR A 119 -12.74 -0.56 8.48
N GLU A 120 -12.95 -1.84 8.22
CA GLU A 120 -12.39 -2.49 7.01
C GLU A 120 -12.85 -1.82 5.72
N GLN A 121 -14.12 -1.45 5.63
CA GLN A 121 -14.62 -0.73 4.45
C GLN A 121 -13.93 0.62 4.29
N MET A 122 -13.75 1.37 5.36
CA MET A 122 -13.04 2.66 5.33
C MET A 122 -11.58 2.51 4.90
N THR A 123 -10.85 1.53 5.45
CA THR A 123 -9.45 1.28 5.06
C THR A 123 -9.34 0.79 3.62
N ARG A 124 -10.32 0.04 3.13
CA ARG A 124 -10.43 -0.37 1.73
C ARG A 124 -10.66 0.83 0.81
N ASP A 125 -11.53 1.76 1.21
CA ASP A 125 -11.80 2.98 0.44
C ASP A 125 -10.56 3.88 0.37
N ILE A 126 -9.81 4.03 1.47
CA ILE A 126 -8.53 4.75 1.48
C ILE A 126 -7.51 4.07 0.55
N THR A 127 -7.41 2.76 0.61
CA THR A 127 -6.50 1.98 -0.26
C THR A 127 -6.86 2.15 -1.73
N ASN A 128 -8.13 2.06 -2.07
CA ASN A 128 -8.64 2.26 -3.44
C ASN A 128 -8.37 3.68 -3.93
N PHE A 129 -8.55 4.68 -3.07
CA PHE A 129 -8.23 6.06 -3.42
C PHE A 129 -6.74 6.25 -3.71
N LEU A 130 -5.85 5.71 -2.87
CA LEU A 130 -4.40 5.78 -3.09
C LEU A 130 -3.98 5.04 -4.37
N PHE A 131 -4.63 3.93 -4.66
CA PHE A 131 -4.39 3.18 -5.88
C PHE A 131 -4.84 3.96 -7.13
N TRP A 132 -6.03 4.56 -7.09
CA TRP A 132 -6.49 5.44 -8.16
C TRP A 132 -5.60 6.67 -8.32
N ALA A 133 -5.16 7.28 -7.23
CA ALA A 133 -4.26 8.44 -7.27
C ALA A 133 -2.90 8.11 -7.91
N ALA A 134 -2.39 6.89 -7.67
CA ALA A 134 -1.13 6.43 -8.26
C ALA A 134 -1.25 6.11 -9.76
N GLU A 135 -2.42 5.61 -10.21
CA GLU A 135 -2.65 5.20 -11.61
C GLU A 135 -4.08 5.56 -12.10
N PRO A 136 -4.41 6.85 -12.28
CA PRO A 136 -5.76 7.26 -12.67
C PRO A 136 -6.18 6.74 -14.06
N ASP A 137 -5.24 6.57 -14.98
CA ASP A 137 -5.49 6.10 -16.36
C ASP A 137 -5.30 4.58 -16.55
N ARG A 138 -5.23 3.81 -15.47
CA ARG A 138 -4.98 2.36 -15.53
C ARG A 138 -5.99 1.63 -16.43
N GLN A 139 -7.27 1.94 -16.30
CA GLN A 139 -8.32 1.29 -17.08
C GLN A 139 -8.16 1.57 -18.59
N SER A 140 -7.88 2.80 -18.96
CA SER A 140 -7.64 3.19 -20.35
C SER A 140 -6.40 2.49 -20.93
N ARG A 141 -5.33 2.38 -20.15
CA ARG A 141 -4.12 1.64 -20.53
C ARG A 141 -4.38 0.14 -20.75
N HIS A 142 -5.18 -0.50 -19.92
CA HIS A 142 -5.56 -1.90 -20.13
C HIS A 142 -6.31 -2.11 -21.42
N ILE A 143 -7.31 -1.26 -21.73
CA ILE A 143 -8.08 -1.34 -22.97
C ILE A 143 -7.14 -1.16 -24.18
N LEU A 144 -6.28 -0.14 -24.15
CA LEU A 144 -5.29 0.08 -25.20
C LEU A 144 -4.33 -1.11 -25.34
N GLY A 145 -3.90 -1.69 -24.22
CA GLY A 145 -3.05 -2.88 -24.20
C GLY A 145 -3.69 -4.08 -24.90
N TYR A 146 -4.98 -4.33 -24.68
CA TYR A 146 -5.71 -5.42 -25.38
C TYR A 146 -5.78 -5.17 -26.89
N ILE A 147 -6.02 -3.93 -27.32
CA ILE A 147 -6.05 -3.56 -28.74
C ILE A 147 -4.68 -3.79 -29.38
N VAL A 148 -3.61 -3.33 -28.72
CA VAL A 148 -2.23 -3.52 -29.19
C VAL A 148 -1.87 -5.01 -29.27
N MET A 149 -2.22 -5.79 -28.25
CA MET A 149 -1.98 -7.24 -28.25
C MET A 149 -2.71 -7.93 -29.40
N ALA A 150 -3.98 -7.61 -29.65
CA ALA A 150 -4.73 -8.18 -30.78
C ALA A 150 -4.07 -7.84 -32.13
N PHE A 151 -3.62 -6.59 -32.30
CA PHE A 151 -2.88 -6.18 -33.49
C PHE A 151 -1.56 -6.95 -33.67
N LEU A 152 -0.79 -7.08 -32.59
CA LEU A 152 0.48 -7.83 -32.63
C LEU A 152 0.28 -9.33 -32.92
N PHE A 153 -0.77 -9.94 -32.40
CA PHE A 153 -1.12 -11.33 -32.74
C PHE A 153 -1.46 -11.50 -34.22
N LEU A 154 -2.26 -10.56 -34.77
CA LEU A 154 -2.57 -10.56 -36.21
C LEU A 154 -1.30 -10.39 -37.05
N LEU A 155 -0.46 -9.44 -36.69
CA LEU A 155 0.81 -9.18 -37.37
C LEU A 155 1.74 -10.41 -37.32
N ALA A 156 1.88 -11.02 -36.16
CA ALA A 156 2.68 -12.23 -35.97
C ALA A 156 2.14 -13.40 -36.80
N PHE A 157 0.82 -13.57 -36.87
CA PHE A 157 0.19 -14.59 -37.73
C PHE A 157 0.50 -14.37 -39.22
N LEU A 158 0.34 -13.13 -39.71
CA LEU A 158 0.64 -12.78 -41.08
C LEU A 158 2.13 -12.97 -41.41
N ALA A 159 3.02 -12.53 -40.52
CA ALA A 159 4.46 -12.72 -40.68
C ALA A 159 4.84 -14.23 -40.69
N TYR A 160 4.23 -15.03 -39.84
CA TYR A 160 4.43 -16.48 -39.82
C TYR A 160 3.97 -17.13 -41.16
N ARG A 161 2.76 -16.74 -41.63
CA ARG A 161 2.24 -17.22 -42.90
C ARG A 161 3.16 -16.84 -44.06
N LEU A 162 3.65 -15.59 -44.08
CA LEU A 162 4.58 -15.08 -45.07
C LEU A 162 5.91 -15.85 -45.01
N SER A 163 6.52 -15.99 -43.86
CA SER A 163 7.75 -16.74 -43.65
C SER A 163 7.61 -18.17 -44.20
N LYS A 164 6.53 -18.87 -43.79
CA LYS A 164 6.27 -20.24 -44.23
C LYS A 164 6.08 -20.33 -45.78
N ASN A 165 5.55 -19.31 -46.40
CA ASN A 165 5.36 -19.27 -47.86
C ASN A 165 6.69 -19.07 -48.60
N TYR A 166 7.57 -18.17 -48.11
CA TYR A 166 8.88 -17.93 -48.71
C TYR A 166 9.85 -19.12 -48.55
N TRP A 167 9.73 -19.92 -47.50
CA TRP A 167 10.61 -21.06 -47.23
C TRP A 167 10.07 -22.37 -47.83
N LYS A 168 8.95 -22.33 -48.53
CA LYS A 168 8.30 -23.56 -49.08
C LYS A 168 9.09 -24.19 -50.23
N ASP A 169 9.86 -23.39 -50.96
CA ASP A 169 10.57 -23.79 -52.20
C ASP A 169 12.06 -24.13 -51.93
N ILE A 170 12.51 -24.14 -50.67
CA ILE A 170 13.92 -24.41 -50.29
C ILE A 170 14.13 -25.82 -49.74
N HIS A 171 13.07 -26.65 -49.68
CA HIS A 171 13.15 -28.06 -49.26
C HIS A 171 12.73 -28.98 -50.37
#